data_ce51ffc685c19e573aad76c592dc440b
#
_entry.id   ce51ffc685c19e573aad76c592dc440b
#
_cell.length_a   1.000
_cell.length_b   1.000
_cell.length_c   1.000
_cell.angle_alpha   90.00
_cell.angle_beta   90.00
_cell.angle_gamma   90.00
#
_symmetry.space_group_name_H-M   'P 1'
#
loop_
_entity.id
_entity.type
_entity.pdbx_description
1 polymer ?
#
loop_
_entity_poly.entity_id
_entity_poly.type
_entity_poly.pdbx_seq_one_letter_code
_entity_poly.pdbx_strand_id
1 'polypeptide(L)'
;MATVDRWLLPDGIEEVLPPEAALIEAARRQVLDLFQRWGYEFVVTPHIEYLESLLTGAGQDLDLRTFKVTDPLSGRQMGFRADITPQVARMDAHTLRREGPSRLCYAGSVLHAKPRALATSRSPIQLGAELYGDASPASDVEVISLMLDTLALARVPDAVSYTHLTLPTSDLV
;
A
#
# COMPACT_ATOMS: atom_id res chain seq x y z
N MET A 1 -35.32 -0.80 23.97
CA MET A 1 -34.00 -0.29 23.49
C MET A 1 -33.13 -1.52 23.19
N ALA A 2 -32.79 -1.76 21.95
CA ALA A 2 -31.84 -2.84 21.63
C ALA A 2 -30.49 -2.50 22.28
N THR A 3 -29.95 -3.41 23.10
CA THR A 3 -28.63 -3.29 23.64
C THR A 3 -27.63 -3.30 22.46
N VAL A 4 -27.00 -2.16 22.22
CA VAL A 4 -25.91 -2.10 21.23
C VAL A 4 -24.83 -3.06 21.72
N ASP A 5 -24.49 -4.06 20.90
CA ASP A 5 -23.39 -4.97 21.22
C ASP A 5 -22.09 -4.17 21.28
N ARG A 6 -21.51 -4.06 22.47
CA ARG A 6 -20.29 -3.26 22.72
C ARG A 6 -19.05 -3.82 22.00
N TRP A 7 -19.13 -5.06 21.56
CA TRP A 7 -18.01 -5.78 20.96
C TRP A 7 -18.10 -5.85 19.43
N LEU A 8 -19.15 -5.25 18.86
CA LEU A 8 -19.33 -5.22 17.41
C LEU A 8 -18.27 -4.34 16.76
N LEU A 9 -17.53 -4.90 15.81
CA LEU A 9 -16.58 -4.17 14.98
C LEU A 9 -17.34 -3.42 13.86
N PRO A 10 -16.78 -2.31 13.35
CA PRO A 10 -17.33 -1.64 12.18
C PRO A 10 -17.34 -2.56 10.95
N ASP A 11 -18.29 -2.36 10.04
CA ASP A 11 -18.37 -3.11 8.79
C ASP A 11 -17.05 -3.08 8.01
N GLY A 12 -16.57 -4.27 7.61
CA GLY A 12 -15.32 -4.46 6.88
C GLY A 12 -14.05 -4.29 7.72
N ILE A 13 -14.18 -4.17 9.05
CA ILE A 13 -13.05 -4.27 9.99
C ILE A 13 -13.15 -5.63 10.68
N GLU A 14 -12.08 -6.38 10.64
CA GLU A 14 -12.04 -7.77 11.11
C GLU A 14 -10.83 -8.00 12.02
N GLU A 15 -10.99 -8.90 12.97
CA GLU A 15 -9.90 -9.48 13.74
C GLU A 15 -9.39 -10.73 13.03
N VAL A 16 -8.08 -10.85 12.92
CA VAL A 16 -7.46 -12.06 12.38
C VAL A 16 -6.96 -12.88 13.55
N LEU A 17 -7.57 -14.04 13.77
CA LEU A 17 -7.30 -14.90 14.90
C LEU A 17 -6.34 -16.06 14.52
N PRO A 18 -5.70 -16.74 15.51
CA PRO A 18 -4.95 -17.94 15.22
C PRO A 18 -5.86 -19.06 14.67
N PRO A 19 -5.40 -19.88 13.71
CA PRO A 19 -4.05 -19.95 13.15
C PRO A 19 -3.79 -19.00 11.97
N GLU A 20 -4.80 -18.31 11.47
CA GLU A 20 -4.71 -17.46 10.25
C GLU A 20 -3.69 -16.33 10.43
N ALA A 21 -3.68 -15.67 11.59
CA ALA A 21 -2.70 -14.62 11.88
C ALA A 21 -1.25 -15.12 11.75
N ALA A 22 -0.98 -16.34 12.17
CA ALA A 22 0.34 -16.96 12.03
C ALA A 22 0.72 -17.21 10.56
N LEU A 23 -0.24 -17.61 9.72
CA LEU A 23 -0.02 -17.82 8.29
C LEU A 23 0.27 -16.48 7.58
N ILE A 24 -0.49 -15.44 7.88
CA ILE A 24 -0.29 -14.10 7.33
C ILE A 24 1.10 -13.58 7.70
N GLU A 25 1.50 -13.70 8.98
CA GLU A 25 2.82 -13.25 9.44
C GLU A 25 3.95 -14.06 8.80
N ALA A 26 3.80 -15.37 8.63
CA ALA A 26 4.78 -16.19 7.94
C ALA A 26 4.93 -15.78 6.48
N ALA A 27 3.83 -15.52 5.76
CA ALA A 27 3.84 -15.05 4.39
C ALA A 27 4.51 -13.66 4.28
N ARG A 28 4.15 -12.73 5.18
CA ARG A 28 4.75 -11.40 5.24
C ARG A 28 6.27 -11.47 5.37
N ARG A 29 6.79 -12.30 6.27
CA ARG A 29 8.24 -12.48 6.45
C ARG A 29 8.91 -13.02 5.20
N GLN A 30 8.34 -14.07 4.61
CA GLN A 30 8.90 -14.67 3.39
C GLN A 30 8.97 -13.68 2.23
N VAL A 31 7.96 -12.83 2.05
CA VAL A 31 7.96 -11.79 1.01
C VAL A 31 9.02 -10.72 1.30
N LEU A 32 9.15 -10.26 2.56
CA LEU A 32 10.20 -9.30 2.91
C LEU A 32 11.61 -9.88 2.74
N ASP A 33 11.82 -11.16 3.08
CA ASP A 33 13.09 -11.85 2.84
C ASP A 33 13.39 -11.97 1.33
N LEU A 34 12.36 -12.18 0.50
CA LEU A 34 12.49 -12.15 -0.95
C LEU A 34 12.92 -10.77 -1.43
N PHE A 35 12.25 -9.70 -1.00
CA PHE A 35 12.59 -8.32 -1.37
C PHE A 35 14.03 -7.97 -0.97
N GLN A 36 14.44 -8.36 0.24
CA GLN A 36 15.81 -8.14 0.71
C GLN A 36 16.85 -8.87 -0.15
N ARG A 37 16.58 -10.11 -0.59
CA ARG A 37 17.47 -10.84 -1.51
C ARG A 37 17.61 -10.17 -2.87
N TRP A 38 16.59 -9.43 -3.31
CA TRP A 38 16.62 -8.59 -4.52
C TRP A 38 17.27 -7.22 -4.29
N GLY A 39 17.77 -6.94 -3.08
CA GLY A 39 18.47 -5.70 -2.75
C GLY A 39 17.55 -4.55 -2.35
N TYR A 40 16.27 -4.82 -2.04
CA TYR A 40 15.36 -3.79 -1.56
C TYR A 40 15.53 -3.55 -0.07
N GLU A 41 15.61 -2.29 0.33
CA GLU A 41 15.75 -1.86 1.70
C GLU A 41 14.38 -1.62 2.34
N PHE A 42 14.17 -2.18 3.52
CA PHE A 42 12.92 -2.05 4.22
C PHE A 42 12.75 -0.67 4.85
N VAL A 43 11.60 -0.06 4.61
CA VAL A 43 11.21 1.22 5.22
C VAL A 43 9.90 1.08 5.98
N VAL A 44 9.75 1.88 7.02
CA VAL A 44 8.53 1.98 7.82
C VAL A 44 7.98 3.40 7.69
N THR A 45 6.77 3.50 7.17
CA THR A 45 6.06 4.78 7.04
C THR A 45 5.08 4.98 8.19
N PRO A 46 4.76 6.23 8.60
CA PRO A 46 3.78 6.48 9.64
C PRO A 46 2.37 6.07 9.20
N HIS A 47 1.52 5.67 10.14
CA HIS A 47 0.13 5.31 9.87
C HIS A 47 -0.73 6.54 9.52
N ILE A 48 -0.33 7.70 10.00
CA ILE A 48 -1.08 8.95 9.89
C ILE A 48 -0.11 10.09 9.54
N GLU A 49 -0.53 10.95 8.62
CA GLU A 49 0.21 12.15 8.21
C GLU A 49 -0.77 13.32 8.02
N TYR A 50 -0.24 14.53 7.89
CA TYR A 50 -1.06 15.66 7.44
C TYR A 50 -1.67 15.36 6.08
N LEU A 51 -2.95 15.66 5.92
CA LEU A 51 -3.71 15.29 4.75
C LEU A 51 -3.09 15.82 3.45
N GLU A 52 -2.61 17.05 3.47
CA GLU A 52 -1.92 17.69 2.36
C GLU A 52 -0.63 16.94 1.93
N SER A 53 0.11 16.39 2.88
CA SER A 53 1.31 15.60 2.61
C SER A 53 0.94 14.23 2.04
N LEU A 54 -0.06 13.58 2.64
CA LEU A 54 -0.49 12.24 2.26
C LEU A 54 -1.10 12.19 0.85
N LEU A 55 -1.76 13.27 0.42
CA LEU A 55 -2.42 13.36 -0.87
C LEU A 55 -1.60 14.05 -1.96
N THR A 56 -0.38 14.51 -1.65
CA THR A 56 0.50 15.11 -2.65
C THR A 56 0.81 14.11 -3.77
N GLY A 57 0.49 14.47 -5.02
CA GLY A 57 0.66 13.59 -6.18
C GLY A 57 -0.33 12.43 -6.29
N ALA A 58 -1.27 12.31 -5.35
CA ALA A 58 -2.30 11.29 -5.36
C ALA A 58 -3.54 11.74 -6.13
N GLY A 59 -4.20 10.79 -6.82
CA GLY A 59 -5.47 11.06 -7.51
C GLY A 59 -6.64 11.23 -6.53
N GLN A 60 -7.76 11.76 -7.03
CA GLN A 60 -9.00 11.95 -6.25
C GLN A 60 -9.51 10.67 -5.58
N ASP A 61 -9.24 9.52 -6.18
CA ASP A 61 -9.64 8.21 -5.64
C ASP A 61 -8.98 7.93 -4.28
N LEU A 62 -7.73 8.32 -4.08
CA LEU A 62 -7.05 8.14 -2.79
C LEU A 62 -7.66 9.04 -1.72
N ASP A 63 -8.03 10.27 -2.05
CA ASP A 63 -8.70 11.19 -1.13
C ASP A 63 -10.05 10.64 -0.64
N LEU A 64 -10.83 10.04 -1.54
CA LEU A 64 -12.11 9.41 -1.21
C LEU A 64 -11.98 8.17 -0.32
N ARG A 65 -10.83 7.49 -0.37
CA ARG A 65 -10.53 6.30 0.43
C ARG A 65 -9.83 6.60 1.74
N THR A 66 -9.39 7.83 1.97
CA THR A 66 -8.64 8.22 3.16
C THR A 66 -9.57 8.58 4.30
N PHE A 67 -9.39 7.95 5.47
CA PHE A 67 -9.99 8.41 6.71
C PHE A 67 -9.35 9.72 7.15
N LYS A 68 -10.16 10.71 7.44
CA LYS A 68 -9.72 12.05 7.84
C LYS A 68 -10.03 12.28 9.31
N VAL A 69 -9.09 12.87 10.03
CA VAL A 69 -9.21 13.20 11.45
C VAL A 69 -8.55 14.55 11.72
N THR A 70 -9.08 15.31 12.66
CA THR A 70 -8.46 16.55 13.11
C THR A 70 -7.42 16.24 14.19
N ASP A 71 -6.20 16.72 14.01
CA ASP A 71 -5.16 16.64 15.03
C ASP A 71 -5.53 17.51 16.26
N PRO A 72 -5.72 16.93 17.43
CA PRO A 72 -6.08 17.71 18.61
C PRO A 72 -4.97 18.65 19.10
N LEU A 73 -3.72 18.45 18.69
CA LEU A 73 -2.59 19.28 19.08
C LEU A 73 -2.46 20.54 18.21
N SER A 74 -2.62 20.40 16.91
CA SER A 74 -2.40 21.49 15.95
C SER A 74 -3.67 22.03 15.31
N GLY A 75 -4.80 21.34 15.44
CA GLY A 75 -6.05 21.64 14.76
C GLY A 75 -6.03 21.34 13.25
N ARG A 76 -4.94 20.81 12.71
CA ARG A 76 -4.80 20.50 11.28
C ARG A 76 -5.49 19.19 10.92
N GLN A 77 -5.87 19.07 9.65
CA GLN A 77 -6.41 17.82 9.12
C GLN A 77 -5.29 16.81 8.88
N MET A 78 -5.50 15.59 9.35
CA MET A 78 -4.66 14.43 9.10
C MET A 78 -5.46 13.34 8.40
N GLY A 79 -4.76 12.40 7.75
CA GLY A 79 -5.34 11.21 7.15
C GLY A 79 -4.63 9.94 7.59
N PHE A 80 -5.39 8.85 7.75
CA PHE A 80 -4.83 7.51 7.84
C PHE A 80 -4.44 7.05 6.43
N ARG A 81 -3.27 6.45 6.28
CA ARG A 81 -2.80 5.95 4.99
C ARG A 81 -3.76 4.91 4.41
N ALA A 82 -4.27 5.17 3.21
CA ALA A 82 -5.03 4.21 2.42
C ALA A 82 -4.16 3.48 1.39
N ASP A 83 -2.91 3.97 1.21
CA ASP A 83 -1.86 3.40 0.37
C ASP A 83 -0.50 3.83 0.92
N ILE A 84 0.50 2.93 0.87
CA ILE A 84 1.86 3.21 1.36
C ILE A 84 2.74 3.80 0.26
N THR A 85 2.49 3.48 -1.01
CA THR A 85 3.30 3.95 -2.16
C THR A 85 3.58 5.45 -2.16
N PRO A 86 2.59 6.36 -1.97
CA PRO A 86 2.86 7.80 -1.94
C PRO A 86 3.80 8.23 -0.81
N GLN A 87 3.72 7.55 0.33
CA GLN A 87 4.60 7.84 1.47
C GLN A 87 6.05 7.45 1.17
N VAL A 88 6.26 6.30 0.52
CA VAL A 88 7.59 5.82 0.12
C VAL A 88 8.19 6.72 -0.94
N ALA A 89 7.40 7.13 -1.94
CA ALA A 89 7.82 8.11 -2.96
C ALA A 89 8.26 9.43 -2.32
N ARG A 90 7.50 9.94 -1.35
CA ARG A 90 7.87 11.13 -0.59
C ARG A 90 9.16 10.92 0.22
N MET A 91 9.34 9.75 0.84
CA MET A 91 10.58 9.43 1.58
C MET A 91 11.79 9.43 0.67
N ASP A 92 11.68 8.84 -0.51
CA ASP A 92 12.77 8.86 -1.51
C ASP A 92 13.10 10.30 -1.93
N ALA A 93 12.09 11.05 -2.37
CA ALA A 93 12.28 12.40 -2.92
C ALA A 93 12.73 13.45 -1.88
N HIS A 94 12.28 13.36 -0.63
CA HIS A 94 12.47 14.43 0.36
C HIS A 94 13.33 14.05 1.56
N THR A 95 13.37 12.79 1.95
CA THR A 95 14.10 12.35 3.15
C THR A 95 15.42 11.68 2.79
N LEU A 96 15.39 10.69 1.92
CA LEU A 96 16.58 9.94 1.52
C LEU A 96 17.44 10.73 0.53
N ARG A 97 16.85 11.30 -0.51
CA ARG A 97 17.51 12.13 -1.52
C ARG A 97 18.78 11.49 -2.07
N ARG A 98 18.71 10.21 -2.38
CA ARG A 98 19.88 9.46 -2.88
C ARG A 98 20.16 9.80 -4.35
N GLU A 99 21.43 9.77 -4.72
CA GLU A 99 21.83 9.77 -6.11
C GLU A 99 21.78 8.34 -6.65
N GLY A 100 21.23 8.16 -7.87
CA GLY A 100 21.09 6.86 -8.52
C GLY A 100 19.87 6.03 -8.06
N PRO A 101 19.82 4.75 -8.47
CA PRO A 101 18.67 3.90 -8.21
C PRO A 101 18.45 3.63 -6.72
N SER A 102 17.21 3.81 -6.27
CA SER A 102 16.77 3.56 -4.91
C SER A 102 15.75 2.41 -4.90
N ARG A 103 16.04 1.34 -4.17
CA ARG A 103 15.18 0.16 -4.04
C ARG A 103 14.62 0.11 -2.63
N LEU A 104 13.34 0.36 -2.50
CA LEU A 104 12.65 0.43 -1.20
C LEU A 104 11.52 -0.59 -1.15
N CYS A 105 11.34 -1.23 0.01
CA CYS A 105 10.20 -2.12 0.22
C CYS A 105 9.52 -1.85 1.55
N TYR A 106 8.27 -2.25 1.64
CA TYR A 106 7.45 -2.03 2.82
C TYR A 106 6.46 -3.16 3.06
N ALA A 107 5.99 -3.26 4.30
CA ALA A 107 4.87 -4.10 4.70
C ALA A 107 4.13 -3.43 5.85
N GLY A 108 2.85 -3.19 5.70
CA GLY A 108 2.06 -2.54 6.75
C GLY A 108 0.57 -2.53 6.48
N SER A 109 -0.22 -2.31 7.52
CA SER A 109 -1.67 -2.16 7.37
C SER A 109 -1.99 -0.80 6.74
N VAL A 110 -2.99 -0.79 5.89
CA VAL A 110 -3.64 0.42 5.36
C VAL A 110 -5.09 0.44 5.80
N LEU A 111 -5.74 1.60 5.75
CA LEU A 111 -7.12 1.73 6.21
C LEU A 111 -7.95 2.46 5.15
N HIS A 112 -8.98 1.79 4.64
CA HIS A 112 -9.88 2.31 3.62
C HIS A 112 -11.16 2.84 4.23
N ALA A 113 -11.49 4.12 4.01
CA ALA A 113 -12.76 4.71 4.42
C ALA A 113 -13.95 4.07 3.71
N LYS A 114 -13.75 3.65 2.45
CA LYS A 114 -14.74 2.91 1.66
C LYS A 114 -14.15 1.58 1.21
N PRO A 115 -14.86 0.45 1.34
CA PRO A 115 -14.39 -0.83 0.82
C PRO A 115 -14.34 -0.77 -0.71
N ARG A 116 -13.40 -1.48 -1.32
CA ARG A 116 -13.47 -1.77 -2.75
C ARG A 116 -14.61 -2.75 -3.00
N ALA A 117 -15.32 -2.65 -4.12
CA ALA A 117 -16.52 -3.42 -4.42
C ALA A 117 -16.37 -4.95 -4.25
N LEU A 118 -15.15 -5.48 -4.36
CA LEU A 118 -14.84 -6.91 -4.21
C LEU A 118 -13.96 -7.22 -2.98
N ALA A 119 -13.46 -6.22 -2.28
CA ALA A 119 -12.65 -6.42 -1.08
C ALA A 119 -13.53 -6.33 0.16
N THR A 120 -13.53 -7.37 0.97
CA THR A 120 -14.28 -7.43 2.22
C THR A 120 -13.62 -6.61 3.31
N SER A 121 -12.28 -6.63 3.39
CA SER A 121 -11.54 -5.93 4.44
C SER A 121 -11.26 -4.45 4.10
N ARG A 122 -11.50 -3.59 5.08
CA ARG A 122 -11.11 -2.17 5.06
C ARG A 122 -9.75 -1.91 5.71
N SER A 123 -9.15 -2.94 6.29
CA SER A 123 -7.83 -2.88 6.95
C SER A 123 -6.88 -3.95 6.41
N PRO A 124 -6.63 -4.03 5.09
CA PRO A 124 -5.72 -5.02 4.55
C PRO A 124 -4.26 -4.72 4.90
N ILE A 125 -3.42 -5.76 4.86
CA ILE A 125 -1.97 -5.62 4.88
C ILE A 125 -1.50 -5.42 3.45
N GLN A 126 -0.77 -4.33 3.21
CA GLN A 126 -0.13 -4.02 1.95
C GLN A 126 1.36 -4.32 2.03
N LEU A 127 1.87 -5.08 1.06
CA LEU A 127 3.30 -5.27 0.83
C LEU A 127 3.63 -4.68 -0.53
N GLY A 128 4.81 -4.07 -0.66
CA GLY A 128 5.23 -3.50 -1.92
C GLY A 128 6.74 -3.29 -2.00
N ALA A 129 7.21 -3.16 -3.22
CA ALA A 129 8.58 -2.84 -3.57
C ALA A 129 8.57 -1.76 -4.66
N GLU A 130 9.36 -0.73 -4.46
CA GLU A 130 9.42 0.45 -5.32
C GLU A 130 10.86 0.67 -5.78
N LEU A 131 11.06 0.91 -7.08
CA LEU A 131 12.35 1.27 -7.66
C LEU A 131 12.25 2.68 -8.22
N TYR A 132 13.08 3.58 -7.71
CA TYR A 132 13.16 4.98 -8.13
C TYR A 132 14.52 5.28 -8.73
N GLY A 133 14.61 6.35 -9.54
CA GLY A 133 15.88 6.90 -10.04
C GLY A 133 16.49 6.18 -11.23
N ASP A 134 15.81 5.19 -11.81
CA ASP A 134 16.25 4.50 -13.03
C ASP A 134 15.06 4.30 -13.98
N ALA A 135 15.12 4.96 -15.14
CA ALA A 135 14.09 4.87 -16.19
C ALA A 135 14.44 3.84 -17.29
N SER A 136 15.41 2.96 -17.05
CA SER A 136 15.81 1.95 -18.03
C SER A 136 14.79 0.80 -18.10
N PRO A 137 14.65 0.13 -19.26
CA PRO A 137 13.83 -1.07 -19.38
C PRO A 137 14.26 -2.22 -18.43
N ALA A 138 15.53 -2.21 -17.98
CA ALA A 138 16.02 -3.19 -17.03
C ALA A 138 15.32 -3.07 -15.67
N SER A 139 14.99 -1.86 -15.24
CA SER A 139 14.25 -1.60 -14.00
C SER A 139 12.81 -2.10 -14.10
N ASP A 140 12.16 -1.93 -15.26
CA ASP A 140 10.82 -2.49 -15.48
C ASP A 140 10.83 -4.03 -15.41
N VAL A 141 11.82 -4.66 -16.04
CA VAL A 141 11.99 -6.12 -15.99
C VAL A 141 12.27 -6.59 -14.57
N GLU A 142 13.09 -5.86 -13.81
CA GLU A 142 13.38 -6.17 -12.40
C GLU A 142 12.09 -6.20 -11.57
N VAL A 143 11.31 -5.12 -11.63
CA VAL A 143 10.07 -4.99 -10.83
C VAL A 143 9.03 -6.04 -11.24
N ILE A 144 8.87 -6.30 -12.53
CA ILE A 144 7.95 -7.34 -13.04
C ILE A 144 8.42 -8.73 -12.56
N SER A 145 9.71 -9.03 -12.65
CA SER A 145 10.25 -10.31 -12.20
C SER A 145 10.05 -10.52 -10.70
N LEU A 146 10.32 -9.48 -9.90
CA LEU A 146 10.09 -9.52 -8.46
C LEU A 146 8.60 -9.72 -8.11
N MET A 147 7.70 -9.09 -8.87
CA MET A 147 6.26 -9.31 -8.73
C MET A 147 5.91 -10.77 -9.01
N LEU A 148 6.41 -11.36 -10.09
CA LEU A 148 6.15 -12.77 -10.43
C LEU A 148 6.69 -13.73 -9.36
N ASP A 149 7.90 -13.48 -8.86
CA ASP A 149 8.48 -14.26 -7.76
C ASP A 149 7.63 -14.16 -6.48
N THR A 150 7.11 -12.97 -6.19
CA THR A 150 6.22 -12.73 -5.05
C THR A 150 4.90 -13.51 -5.18
N LEU A 151 4.30 -13.49 -6.37
CA LEU A 151 3.07 -14.24 -6.64
C LEU A 151 3.30 -15.76 -6.58
N ALA A 152 4.44 -16.24 -7.10
CA ALA A 152 4.82 -17.64 -7.00
C ALA A 152 5.01 -18.07 -5.54
N LEU A 153 5.68 -17.24 -4.73
CA LEU A 153 5.84 -17.45 -3.29
C LEU A 153 4.48 -17.52 -2.57
N ALA A 154 3.56 -16.64 -2.93
CA ALA A 154 2.19 -16.61 -2.41
C ALA A 154 1.29 -17.73 -2.97
N ARG A 155 1.83 -18.58 -3.86
CA ARG A 155 1.10 -19.67 -4.53
C ARG A 155 -0.15 -19.20 -5.28
N VAL A 156 -0.07 -18.02 -5.88
CA VAL A 156 -1.11 -17.53 -6.78
C VAL A 156 -0.88 -18.20 -8.15
N PRO A 157 -1.77 -19.10 -8.62
CA PRO A 157 -1.52 -19.85 -9.86
C PRO A 157 -1.75 -18.92 -11.00
N ASP A 158 -2.53 -18.43 -11.58
CA ASP A 158 -2.73 -17.73 -12.83
C ASP A 158 -2.69 -16.19 -12.66
N ALA A 159 -1.48 -15.63 -12.64
CA ALA A 159 -1.31 -14.18 -12.61
C ALA A 159 -1.37 -13.59 -14.03
N VAL A 160 -2.19 -12.56 -14.21
CA VAL A 160 -2.26 -11.79 -15.45
C VAL A 160 -1.81 -10.36 -15.17
N SER A 161 -0.82 -9.90 -15.93
CA SER A 161 -0.34 -8.51 -15.87
C SER A 161 -0.69 -7.77 -17.16
N TYR A 162 -1.17 -6.55 -17.03
CA TYR A 162 -1.44 -5.66 -18.15
C TYR A 162 -0.49 -4.48 -18.11
N THR A 163 0.21 -4.23 -19.21
CA THR A 163 1.21 -3.16 -19.34
C THR A 163 0.71 -1.97 -20.17
N HIS A 164 -0.57 -1.88 -20.49
CA HIS A 164 -1.10 -0.77 -21.25
C HIS A 164 -2.00 0.12 -20.40
N LEU A 165 -1.82 1.43 -20.57
CA LEU A 165 -2.76 2.42 -20.11
C LEU A 165 -3.88 2.51 -21.16
N THR A 166 -5.11 2.19 -20.77
CA THR A 166 -6.27 2.58 -21.55
C THR A 166 -6.46 4.07 -21.36
N LEU A 167 -6.16 4.85 -22.39
CA LEU A 167 -6.58 6.24 -22.43
C LEU A 167 -8.11 6.28 -22.36
N PRO A 168 -8.71 7.15 -21.53
CA PRO A 168 -10.16 7.35 -21.57
C PRO A 168 -10.53 7.81 -22.99
N THR A 169 -11.41 7.05 -23.65
CA THR A 169 -11.92 7.36 -25.00
C THR A 169 -13.01 8.44 -24.98
N SER A 170 -13.05 9.27 -23.94
CA SER A 170 -14.04 10.33 -23.83
C SER A 170 -13.81 11.56 -24.71
N ASP A 171 -12.73 11.63 -25.47
CA ASP A 171 -12.40 12.79 -26.29
C ASP A 171 -12.50 12.53 -27.81
N LEU A 172 -13.33 11.56 -28.20
CA LEU A 172 -13.67 11.34 -29.60
C LEU A 172 -15.17 11.59 -29.83
N VAL A 173 -15.60 12.84 -29.69
CA VAL A 173 -16.82 13.39 -30.31
C VAL A 173 -16.55 14.82 -30.73
#